data_cb4610a566923d81ed25a0d5f2a1e0d3
#
_entry.id   cb4610a566923d81ed25a0d5f2a1e0d3
#
_cell.length_a   1.000
_cell.length_b   1.000
_cell.length_c   1.000
_cell.angle_alpha   90.00
_cell.angle_beta   90.00
_cell.angle_gamma   90.00
#
_symmetry.space_group_name_H-M   'P 1'
#
loop_
_entity.id
_entity.type
_entity.pdbx_description
1 polymer ?
#
loop_
_entity_poly.entity_id
_entity_poly.type
_entity_poly.pdbx_seq_one_letter_code
_entity_poly.pdbx_strand_id
1 'polypeptide(L)'
;MRDPLSSTIKTIQPSGIRKFFDIVSEMKDAISLGVGEPDFDTPWHIRDEGIYSLEKGRTFYTSNAGLKELKVEIARYLDRRYGMTYDYNKEIMVTVGGSEAIDIALRAMLDAGDEVIIPQPSYVSYVPCTVLAGGTPVIVELKEENDFRLTAEELEAVITPVSYTHLTLPTTPY
;
A
#
# COMPACT_ATOMS: atom_id res chain seq x y z
N MET A 1 24.26 -12.88 25.10
CA MET A 1 22.81 -12.55 25.12
C MET A 1 22.29 -12.73 23.70
N ARG A 2 21.13 -13.36 23.49
CA ARG A 2 20.57 -13.55 22.14
C ARG A 2 20.13 -12.19 21.60
N ASP A 3 20.44 -11.91 20.34
CA ASP A 3 19.94 -10.72 19.64
C ASP A 3 18.39 -10.77 19.60
N PRO A 4 17.67 -9.72 20.03
CA PRO A 4 16.23 -9.69 20.07
C PRO A 4 15.58 -9.58 18.68
N LEU A 5 16.33 -9.15 17.66
CA LEU A 5 15.81 -8.98 16.29
C LEU A 5 15.85 -10.29 15.50
N SER A 6 14.80 -10.54 14.72
CA SER A 6 14.77 -11.68 13.79
C SER A 6 15.80 -11.49 12.68
N SER A 7 16.28 -12.61 12.11
CA SER A 7 17.17 -12.56 10.93
C SER A 7 16.53 -11.83 9.75
N THR A 8 15.25 -12.04 9.53
CA THR A 8 14.49 -11.42 8.44
C THR A 8 14.48 -9.90 8.55
N ILE A 9 14.21 -9.33 9.74
CA ILE A 9 14.17 -7.85 9.88
C ILE A 9 15.54 -7.21 9.63
N LYS A 10 16.62 -7.93 9.87
CA LYS A 10 17.99 -7.44 9.64
C LYS A 10 18.35 -7.35 8.15
N THR A 11 17.66 -8.04 7.28
CA THR A 11 17.87 -7.96 5.82
C THR A 11 17.19 -6.75 5.21
N ILE A 12 16.21 -6.14 5.91
CA ILE A 12 15.45 -5.01 5.41
C ILE A 12 16.23 -3.72 5.68
N GLN A 13 16.55 -3.01 4.59
CA GLN A 13 17.21 -1.71 4.69
C GLN A 13 16.23 -0.61 5.10
N PRO A 14 16.61 0.32 5.97
CA PRO A 14 15.80 1.49 6.29
C PRO A 14 15.50 2.30 5.03
N SER A 15 14.27 2.80 4.90
CA SER A 15 13.91 3.69 3.80
C SER A 15 14.71 4.99 3.85
N GLY A 16 15.39 5.32 2.74
CA GLY A 16 16.13 6.59 2.60
C GLY A 16 15.23 7.83 2.59
N ILE A 17 13.94 7.67 2.34
CA ILE A 17 12.93 8.74 2.24
C ILE A 17 12.87 9.56 3.55
N ARG A 18 12.91 8.91 4.72
CA ARG A 18 12.88 9.63 6.01
C ARG A 18 14.04 10.57 6.21
N LYS A 19 15.25 10.16 5.83
CA LYS A 19 16.43 11.05 5.91
C LYS A 19 16.27 12.30 5.03
N PHE A 20 15.58 12.16 3.90
CA PHE A 20 15.29 13.28 3.02
C PHE A 20 14.25 14.23 3.64
N PHE A 21 13.24 13.72 4.32
CA PHE A 21 12.24 14.54 5.02
C PHE A 21 12.85 15.37 6.13
N ASP A 22 13.74 14.77 6.93
CA ASP A 22 14.43 15.48 8.00
C ASP A 22 15.20 16.67 7.45
N ILE A 23 15.88 16.50 6.32
CA ILE A 23 16.63 17.59 5.66
C ILE A 23 15.69 18.66 5.09
N VAL A 24 14.63 18.25 4.37
CA VAL A 24 13.70 19.19 3.71
C VAL A 24 12.89 19.98 4.74
N SER A 25 12.54 19.38 5.89
CA SER A 25 11.79 20.07 6.96
C SER A 25 12.57 21.23 7.60
N GLU A 26 13.90 21.21 7.50
CA GLU A 26 14.79 22.29 7.97
C GLU A 26 14.98 23.41 6.93
N MET A 27 14.59 23.18 5.67
CA MET A 27 14.77 24.13 4.58
C MET A 27 13.55 25.04 4.43
N LYS A 28 13.66 26.31 4.83
CA LYS A 28 12.54 27.28 4.83
C LYS A 28 12.04 27.70 3.45
N ASP A 29 12.88 27.62 2.42
CA ASP A 29 12.60 28.11 1.07
C ASP A 29 12.59 27.00 0.01
N ALA A 30 12.46 25.74 0.43
CA ALA A 30 12.43 24.61 -0.48
C ALA A 30 11.00 24.22 -0.85
N ILE A 31 10.77 24.01 -2.16
CA ILE A 31 9.56 23.36 -2.65
C ILE A 31 9.78 21.85 -2.57
N SER A 32 9.05 21.17 -1.68
CA SER A 32 9.16 19.72 -1.55
C SER A 32 8.35 19.02 -2.64
N LEU A 33 9.02 18.18 -3.42
CA LEU A 33 8.39 17.22 -4.33
C LEU A 33 8.53 15.77 -3.82
N GLY A 34 8.86 15.61 -2.54
CA GLY A 34 9.22 14.31 -1.97
C GLY A 34 8.04 13.46 -1.52
N VAL A 35 6.92 14.07 -1.15
CA VAL A 35 5.69 13.35 -0.76
C VAL A 35 4.56 13.73 -1.68
N GLY A 36 3.89 12.72 -2.20
CA GLY A 36 2.65 12.93 -2.96
C GLY A 36 1.47 13.14 -2.00
N GLU A 37 1.33 14.34 -1.46
CA GLU A 37 0.19 14.71 -0.64
C GLU A 37 -0.53 15.91 -1.24
N PRO A 38 -1.88 16.01 -1.09
CA PRO A 38 -2.62 17.17 -1.54
C PRO A 38 -2.17 18.43 -0.80
N ASP A 39 -2.01 19.55 -1.52
CA ASP A 39 -1.65 20.86 -0.96
C ASP A 39 -2.86 21.73 -0.61
N PHE A 40 -4.02 21.12 -0.43
CA PHE A 40 -5.25 21.76 0.04
C PHE A 40 -5.83 21.04 1.24
N ASP A 41 -6.45 21.82 2.09
CA ASP A 41 -7.14 21.31 3.28
C ASP A 41 -8.27 20.35 2.91
N THR A 42 -8.49 19.39 3.79
CA THR A 42 -9.71 18.57 3.73
C THR A 42 -10.96 19.44 3.67
N PRO A 43 -11.90 19.21 2.74
CA PRO A 43 -13.12 19.99 2.62
C PRO A 43 -13.86 20.15 3.96
N TRP A 44 -14.37 21.35 4.22
CA TRP A 44 -14.94 21.73 5.52
C TRP A 44 -16.02 20.75 6.01
N HIS A 45 -16.91 20.29 5.14
CA HIS A 45 -17.99 19.38 5.49
C HIS A 45 -17.49 17.99 5.94
N ILE A 46 -16.33 17.54 5.45
CA ILE A 46 -15.69 16.29 5.88
C ILE A 46 -15.05 16.49 7.26
N ARG A 47 -14.39 17.64 7.47
CA ARG A 47 -13.81 17.98 8.77
C ARG A 47 -14.90 18.08 9.85
N ASP A 48 -16.02 18.74 9.51
CA ASP A 48 -17.16 18.93 10.41
C ASP A 48 -17.78 17.60 10.85
N GLU A 49 -18.00 16.67 9.92
CA GLU A 49 -18.45 15.31 10.23
C GLU A 49 -17.47 14.55 11.13
N GLY A 50 -16.17 14.73 10.91
CA GLY A 50 -15.12 14.15 11.77
C GLY A 50 -15.23 14.69 13.22
N ILE A 51 -15.34 16.00 13.39
CA ILE A 51 -15.53 16.67 14.69
C ILE A 51 -16.83 16.18 15.34
N TYR A 52 -17.92 16.20 14.60
CA TYR A 52 -19.23 15.74 15.08
C TYR A 52 -19.20 14.28 15.57
N SER A 53 -18.48 13.42 14.87
CA SER A 53 -18.35 12.01 15.28
C SER A 53 -17.67 11.86 16.64
N LEU A 54 -16.65 12.69 16.93
CA LEU A 54 -15.97 12.71 18.21
C LEU A 54 -16.87 13.31 19.31
N GLU A 55 -17.57 14.40 19.04
CA GLU A 55 -18.55 15.00 19.97
C GLU A 55 -19.67 14.03 20.34
N LYS A 56 -20.08 13.16 19.43
CA LYS A 56 -21.06 12.09 19.66
C LYS A 56 -20.47 10.84 20.33
N GLY A 57 -19.20 10.87 20.70
CA GLY A 57 -18.54 9.77 21.38
C GLY A 57 -18.41 8.50 20.51
N ARG A 58 -18.33 8.64 19.20
CA ARG A 58 -18.12 7.51 18.28
C ARG A 58 -16.67 7.06 18.28
N THR A 59 -16.18 6.63 19.44
CA THR A 59 -14.78 6.27 19.71
C THR A 59 -14.62 4.81 20.18
N PHE A 60 -15.54 3.94 19.79
CA PHE A 60 -15.53 2.53 20.12
C PHE A 60 -14.80 1.69 19.07
N TYR A 61 -14.41 0.48 19.43
CA TYR A 61 -13.89 -0.50 18.49
C TYR A 61 -14.91 -0.84 17.41
N THR A 62 -14.43 -1.00 16.19
CA THR A 62 -15.20 -1.55 15.07
C THR A 62 -14.97 -3.06 14.96
N SER A 63 -15.60 -3.72 13.98
CA SER A 63 -15.20 -5.07 13.60
C SER A 63 -13.78 -5.06 13.02
N ASN A 64 -13.07 -6.21 13.06
CA ASN A 64 -11.72 -6.34 12.51
C ASN A 64 -11.65 -6.00 11.02
N ALA A 65 -12.73 -6.21 10.27
CA ALA A 65 -12.80 -5.85 8.86
C ALA A 65 -13.22 -4.38 8.61
N GLY A 66 -13.34 -3.58 9.65
CA GLY A 66 -13.69 -2.17 9.56
C GLY A 66 -15.16 -1.85 9.84
N LEU A 67 -15.48 -0.57 9.87
CA LEU A 67 -16.82 -0.05 10.14
C LEU A 67 -17.79 -0.47 9.04
N LYS A 68 -18.93 -1.09 9.42
CA LYS A 68 -19.92 -1.61 8.47
C LYS A 68 -20.43 -0.54 7.52
N GLU A 69 -20.77 0.63 8.04
CA GLU A 69 -21.31 1.75 7.27
C GLU A 69 -20.31 2.21 6.21
N LEU A 70 -19.02 2.27 6.55
CA LEU A 70 -17.96 2.60 5.59
C LEU A 70 -17.85 1.54 4.49
N LYS A 71 -17.88 0.25 4.84
CA LYS A 71 -17.82 -0.84 3.85
C LYS A 71 -19.02 -0.82 2.88
N VAL A 72 -20.20 -0.51 3.39
CA VAL A 72 -21.41 -0.34 2.56
C VAL A 72 -21.24 0.81 1.57
N GLU A 73 -20.72 1.96 2.02
CA GLU A 73 -20.48 3.10 1.13
C GLU A 73 -19.36 2.85 0.11
N ILE A 74 -18.32 2.10 0.49
CA ILE A 74 -17.27 1.65 -0.46
C ILE A 74 -17.91 0.77 -1.54
N ALA A 75 -18.73 -0.23 -1.18
CA ALA A 75 -19.42 -1.09 -2.14
C ALA A 75 -20.29 -0.28 -3.11
N ARG A 76 -21.08 0.67 -2.59
CA ARG A 76 -21.90 1.58 -3.40
C ARG A 76 -21.07 2.48 -4.31
N TYR A 77 -19.93 2.97 -3.83
CA TYR A 77 -19.02 3.78 -4.64
C TYR A 77 -18.46 2.98 -5.81
N LEU A 78 -17.99 1.76 -5.56
CA LEU A 78 -17.42 0.88 -6.58
C LEU A 78 -18.47 0.49 -7.64
N ASP A 79 -19.68 0.17 -7.21
CA ASP A 79 -20.79 -0.13 -8.12
C ASP A 79 -21.14 1.10 -9.00
N ARG A 80 -21.35 2.27 -8.38
CA ARG A 80 -21.71 3.50 -9.10
C ARG A 80 -20.62 3.99 -10.04
N ARG A 81 -19.33 3.87 -9.64
CA ARG A 81 -18.21 4.46 -10.38
C ARG A 81 -17.64 3.53 -11.44
N TYR A 82 -17.63 2.24 -11.16
CA TYR A 82 -16.94 1.24 -11.98
C TYR A 82 -17.82 0.08 -12.42
N GLY A 83 -19.08 0.02 -12.00
CA GLY A 83 -19.98 -1.11 -12.25
C GLY A 83 -19.54 -2.41 -11.57
N MET A 84 -18.76 -2.31 -10.48
CA MET A 84 -18.25 -3.45 -9.73
C MET A 84 -19.11 -3.68 -8.49
N THR A 85 -19.78 -4.81 -8.42
CA THR A 85 -20.62 -5.19 -7.29
C THR A 85 -19.83 -6.08 -6.33
N TYR A 86 -19.71 -5.67 -5.07
CA TYR A 86 -19.06 -6.41 -3.99
C TYR A 86 -20.00 -6.62 -2.80
N ASP A 87 -19.92 -7.80 -2.18
CA ASP A 87 -20.52 -8.04 -0.87
C ASP A 87 -19.68 -7.31 0.20
N TYR A 88 -20.24 -6.22 0.73
CA TYR A 88 -19.56 -5.41 1.75
C TYR A 88 -19.13 -6.23 2.97
N ASN A 89 -19.80 -7.33 3.27
CA ASN A 89 -19.52 -8.12 4.46
C ASN A 89 -18.38 -9.12 4.27
N LYS A 90 -18.20 -9.66 3.06
CA LYS A 90 -17.27 -10.76 2.78
C LYS A 90 -16.09 -10.35 1.91
N GLU A 91 -16.24 -9.30 1.08
CA GLU A 91 -15.29 -8.96 0.03
C GLU A 91 -14.63 -7.59 0.24
N ILE A 92 -14.97 -6.89 1.34
CA ILE A 92 -14.37 -5.59 1.67
C ILE A 92 -13.81 -5.61 3.08
N MET A 93 -12.52 -5.27 3.19
CA MET A 93 -11.82 -5.02 4.44
C MET A 93 -11.17 -3.63 4.41
N VAL A 94 -11.32 -2.89 5.49
CA VAL A 94 -10.69 -1.57 5.68
C VAL A 94 -9.43 -1.73 6.52
N THR A 95 -8.33 -1.21 6.03
CA THR A 95 -7.00 -1.30 6.64
C THR A 95 -6.45 0.07 7.04
N VAL A 96 -5.42 0.09 7.89
CA VAL A 96 -4.70 1.31 8.26
C VAL A 96 -3.70 1.65 7.13
N GLY A 97 -4.22 2.18 6.04
CA GLY A 97 -3.46 2.52 4.84
C GLY A 97 -3.18 1.34 3.91
N GLY A 98 -2.68 1.69 2.70
CA GLY A 98 -2.39 0.71 1.66
C GLY A 98 -1.26 -0.26 2.02
N SER A 99 -0.32 0.14 2.88
CA SER A 99 0.77 -0.74 3.31
C SER A 99 0.27 -1.93 4.11
N GLU A 100 -0.72 -1.74 4.99
CA GLU A 100 -1.33 -2.85 5.73
C GLU A 100 -2.12 -3.77 4.79
N ALA A 101 -2.83 -3.21 3.81
CA ALA A 101 -3.53 -4.00 2.81
C ALA A 101 -2.58 -4.92 2.03
N ILE A 102 -1.43 -4.39 1.61
CA ILE A 102 -0.37 -5.15 0.93
C ILE A 102 0.18 -6.24 1.86
N ASP A 103 0.55 -5.90 3.09
CA ASP A 103 1.12 -6.84 4.04
C ASP A 103 0.16 -8.01 4.35
N ILE A 104 -1.11 -7.70 4.61
CA ILE A 104 -2.13 -8.72 4.87
C ILE A 104 -2.37 -9.60 3.65
N ALA A 105 -2.46 -9.01 2.44
CA ALA A 105 -2.66 -9.77 1.21
C ALA A 105 -1.50 -10.74 0.98
N LEU A 106 -0.25 -10.26 1.07
CA LEU A 106 0.92 -11.11 0.89
C LEU A 106 0.99 -12.23 1.93
N ARG A 107 0.74 -11.94 3.21
CA ARG A 107 0.71 -12.96 4.26
C ARG A 107 -0.39 -14.02 4.08
N ALA A 108 -1.51 -13.64 3.44
CA ALA A 108 -2.62 -14.56 3.17
C ALA A 108 -2.39 -15.43 1.92
N MET A 109 -1.52 -14.99 1.01
CA MET A 109 -1.34 -15.62 -0.30
C MET A 109 -0.03 -16.39 -0.44
N LEU A 110 1.05 -15.98 0.26
CA LEU A 110 2.39 -16.52 0.06
C LEU A 110 2.71 -17.64 1.04
N ASP A 111 3.26 -18.70 0.49
CA ASP A 111 4.01 -19.71 1.22
C ASP A 111 5.53 -19.42 1.15
N ALA A 112 6.29 -20.07 2.03
CA ALA A 112 7.74 -19.92 2.04
C ALA A 112 8.37 -20.44 0.73
N GLY A 113 9.07 -19.56 0.02
CA GLY A 113 9.70 -19.86 -1.27
C GLY A 113 8.93 -19.31 -2.47
N ASP A 114 7.72 -18.81 -2.28
CA ASP A 114 7.00 -18.11 -3.33
C ASP A 114 7.69 -16.80 -3.73
N GLU A 115 7.58 -16.46 -4.99
CA GLU A 115 8.19 -15.27 -5.57
C GLU A 115 7.15 -14.19 -5.87
N VAL A 116 7.49 -12.94 -5.57
CA VAL A 116 6.69 -11.77 -5.94
C VAL A 116 7.47 -10.90 -6.90
N ILE A 117 6.98 -10.76 -8.13
CA ILE A 117 7.61 -9.92 -9.16
C ILE A 117 7.25 -8.46 -8.86
N ILE A 118 8.28 -7.63 -8.70
CA ILE A 118 8.17 -6.23 -8.30
C ILE A 118 8.87 -5.35 -9.32
N PRO A 119 8.12 -4.65 -10.19
CA PRO A 119 8.70 -3.65 -11.07
C PRO A 119 9.28 -2.48 -10.26
N GLN A 120 10.46 -1.97 -10.64
CA GLN A 120 11.10 -0.81 -10.02
C GLN A 120 11.49 0.24 -11.07
N PRO A 121 11.32 1.55 -10.79
CA PRO A 121 10.94 2.14 -9.49
C PRO A 121 9.45 1.96 -9.16
N SER A 122 9.13 1.67 -7.90
CA SER A 122 7.76 1.47 -7.41
C SER A 122 7.64 1.80 -5.92
N TYR A 123 6.48 1.53 -5.33
CA TYR A 123 6.22 1.82 -3.95
C TYR A 123 7.15 1.05 -3.00
N VAL A 124 7.78 1.78 -2.09
CA VAL A 124 8.85 1.28 -1.21
C VAL A 124 8.44 0.13 -0.29
N SER A 125 7.14 -0.07 -0.05
CA SER A 125 6.64 -1.13 0.84
C SER A 125 6.55 -2.50 0.17
N TYR A 126 6.59 -2.62 -1.16
CA TYR A 126 6.41 -3.92 -1.83
C TYR A 126 7.49 -4.92 -1.44
N VAL A 127 8.75 -4.53 -1.52
CA VAL A 127 9.88 -5.41 -1.16
C VAL A 127 9.85 -5.82 0.31
N PRO A 128 9.78 -4.88 1.28
CA PRO A 128 9.76 -5.26 2.68
C PRO A 128 8.54 -6.10 3.06
N CYS A 129 7.34 -5.80 2.54
CA CYS A 129 6.15 -6.61 2.82
C CYS A 129 6.28 -8.03 2.28
N THR A 130 6.84 -8.22 1.07
CA THR A 130 7.14 -9.54 0.51
C THR A 130 8.08 -10.34 1.42
N VAL A 131 9.20 -9.73 1.82
CA VAL A 131 10.18 -10.38 2.71
C VAL A 131 9.58 -10.73 4.07
N LEU A 132 8.78 -9.82 4.66
CA LEU A 132 8.11 -10.05 5.95
C LEU A 132 7.00 -11.09 5.88
N ALA A 133 6.40 -11.27 4.71
CA ALA A 133 5.44 -12.35 4.45
C ALA A 133 6.11 -13.72 4.21
N GLY A 134 7.45 -13.77 4.09
CA GLY A 134 8.20 -15.00 3.84
C GLY A 134 8.46 -15.30 2.36
N GLY A 135 8.00 -14.43 1.46
CA GLY A 135 8.23 -14.55 0.02
C GLY A 135 9.59 -13.99 -0.42
N THR A 136 9.94 -14.26 -1.66
CA THR A 136 11.16 -13.80 -2.33
C THR A 136 10.82 -12.69 -3.34
N PRO A 137 11.33 -11.45 -3.17
CA PRO A 137 11.11 -10.40 -4.15
C PRO A 137 11.97 -10.64 -5.40
N VAL A 138 11.34 -10.67 -6.57
CA VAL A 138 11.99 -10.72 -7.88
C VAL A 138 11.86 -9.34 -8.53
N ILE A 139 12.97 -8.61 -8.60
CA ILE A 139 12.98 -7.23 -9.10
C ILE A 139 13.09 -7.20 -10.61
N VAL A 140 12.20 -6.42 -11.26
CA VAL A 140 12.29 -6.08 -12.68
C VAL A 140 12.58 -4.59 -12.81
N GLU A 141 13.75 -4.23 -13.30
CA GLU A 141 14.12 -2.83 -13.50
C GLU A 141 13.41 -2.28 -14.74
N LEU A 142 12.55 -1.29 -14.54
CA LEU A 142 11.88 -0.56 -15.61
C LEU A 142 12.86 0.43 -16.24
N LYS A 143 12.83 0.53 -17.57
CA LYS A 143 13.80 1.32 -18.33
C LYS A 143 13.21 2.63 -18.81
N GLU A 144 14.01 3.70 -18.77
CA GLU A 144 13.65 5.02 -19.28
C GLU A 144 13.30 4.97 -20.76
N GLU A 145 14.01 4.16 -21.55
CA GLU A 145 13.79 3.96 -23.00
C GLU A 145 12.38 3.42 -23.32
N ASN A 146 11.71 2.78 -22.35
CA ASN A 146 10.35 2.28 -22.44
C ASN A 146 9.35 3.11 -21.62
N ASP A 147 9.67 4.37 -21.32
CA ASP A 147 8.84 5.24 -20.45
C ASP A 147 8.52 4.59 -19.08
N PHE A 148 9.44 3.82 -18.52
CA PHE A 148 9.26 3.04 -17.28
C PHE A 148 8.05 2.10 -17.33
N ARG A 149 7.69 1.58 -18.48
CA ARG A 149 6.62 0.58 -18.65
C ARG A 149 7.21 -0.82 -18.56
N LEU A 150 6.54 -1.69 -17.82
CA LEU A 150 6.81 -3.12 -17.85
C LEU A 150 6.34 -3.70 -19.17
N THR A 151 7.23 -4.33 -19.93
CA THR A 151 6.86 -5.04 -21.17
C THR A 151 6.48 -6.48 -20.86
N ALA A 152 5.72 -7.10 -21.79
CA ALA A 152 5.33 -8.50 -21.65
C ALA A 152 6.56 -9.42 -21.66
N GLU A 153 7.55 -9.11 -22.48
CA GLU A 153 8.80 -9.86 -22.62
C GLU A 153 9.64 -9.81 -21.33
N GLU A 154 9.74 -8.62 -20.70
CA GLU A 154 10.44 -8.45 -19.41
C GLU A 154 9.74 -9.23 -18.29
N LEU A 155 8.41 -9.21 -18.27
CA LEU A 155 7.64 -9.98 -17.30
C LEU A 155 7.79 -11.48 -17.53
N GLU A 156 7.64 -11.96 -18.76
CA GLU A 156 7.73 -13.37 -19.12
C GLU A 156 9.11 -13.96 -18.80
N ALA A 157 10.17 -13.16 -18.95
CA ALA A 157 11.54 -13.59 -18.67
C ALA A 157 11.81 -13.93 -17.19
N VAL A 158 10.98 -13.44 -16.26
CA VAL A 158 11.16 -13.64 -14.81
C VAL A 158 10.07 -14.49 -14.17
N ILE A 159 9.05 -14.90 -14.91
CA ILE A 159 7.98 -15.77 -14.40
C ILE A 159 8.52 -17.19 -14.18
N THR A 160 8.27 -17.71 -12.99
CA THR A 160 8.50 -19.10 -12.61
C THR A 160 7.20 -19.76 -12.15
N PRO A 161 7.12 -21.07 -11.95
CA PRO A 161 5.92 -21.75 -11.45
C PRO A 161 5.45 -21.28 -10.06
N VAL A 162 6.31 -20.57 -9.30
CA VAL A 162 6.03 -20.06 -7.95
C VAL A 162 5.93 -18.53 -7.91
N SER A 163 5.80 -17.87 -9.07
CA SER A 163 5.71 -16.41 -9.15
C SER A 163 4.27 -15.91 -9.01
N TYR A 164 4.09 -14.88 -8.19
CA TYR A 164 2.87 -14.08 -8.10
C TYR A 164 3.07 -12.75 -8.83
N THR A 165 2.25 -12.49 -9.85
CA THR A 165 2.37 -11.31 -10.72
C THR A 165 1.30 -10.25 -10.50
N HIS A 166 0.32 -10.49 -9.59
CA HIS A 166 -0.87 -9.66 -9.48
C HIS A 166 -1.06 -9.07 -8.08
N LEU A 167 -0.32 -8.02 -7.78
CA LEU A 167 -0.71 -6.99 -6.83
C LEU A 167 -0.97 -5.70 -7.59
N THR A 168 -2.07 -5.65 -8.32
CA THR A 168 -2.59 -4.37 -8.82
C THR A 168 -3.32 -3.69 -7.68
N LEU A 169 -2.61 -2.84 -6.95
CA LEU A 169 -3.29 -1.80 -6.21
C LEU A 169 -3.84 -0.82 -7.25
N PRO A 170 -5.11 -0.40 -7.14
CA PRO A 170 -5.58 0.75 -7.88
C PRO A 170 -4.73 1.94 -7.42
N THR A 171 -3.71 2.27 -8.20
CA THR A 171 -3.05 3.56 -8.09
C THR A 171 -4.13 4.60 -8.27
N THR A 172 -4.19 5.58 -7.37
CA THR A 172 -5.13 6.69 -7.41
C THR A 172 -5.28 7.18 -8.84
N PRO A 173 -6.51 7.19 -9.41
CA PRO A 173 -6.72 7.81 -10.70
C PRO A 173 -6.43 9.30 -10.54
N TYR A 174 -5.53 9.79 -11.36
CA TYR A 174 -5.30 11.21 -11.54
C TYR A 174 -6.58 11.91 -12.04
#